data_63063929c6839449d8a0cd06bb1fa359
#
_entry.id   63063929c6839449d8a0cd06bb1fa359
#
_cell.length_a   1.000
_cell.length_b   1.000
_cell.length_c   1.000
_cell.angle_alpha   90.00
_cell.angle_beta   90.00
_cell.angle_gamma   90.00
#
_symmetry.space_group_name_H-M   'P 1'
#
loop_
_entity.id
_entity.type
_entity.pdbx_description
1 polymer ?
#
loop_
_entity_poly.entity_id
_entity_poly.type
_entity_poly.pdbx_seq_one_letter_code
_entity_poly.pdbx_strand_id
1 'polypeptide(L)'
;METSPSMWVRTKSQDANVRNEVLKEIEFSGFNDTITGRLRESIEQSKPFSLVRLGDGELVILSQLYKPEKDIQRQYGWTNSLGYCGANVPSMGLCNRMVEGIKNASVVGIFGNDPFNTEVFQAMNYYPQQICYAFHNLYLPMEKGFVDILREFPPLMIGRNASKYATLLKNELNIDIPACIGIENYTEIDSVIEQAMNIQDKWKWAFVCAGVPAVAIASELSYKHGKTALDMGHALDNIVAGWVDYWLCKE
;
A
#
# COMPACT_ATOMS: atom_id res chain seq x y z
N MET A 1 -6.67 -17.72 14.57
CA MET A 1 -5.46 -17.13 15.20
C MET A 1 -5.92 -15.87 15.93
N GLU A 2 -5.86 -15.85 17.24
CA GLU A 2 -6.22 -14.63 18.00
C GLU A 2 -5.17 -13.56 17.69
N THR A 3 -5.60 -12.50 17.02
CA THR A 3 -4.80 -11.30 16.87
C THR A 3 -4.53 -10.75 18.26
N SER A 4 -3.28 -10.54 18.61
CA SER A 4 -2.92 -10.06 19.95
C SER A 4 -3.66 -8.75 20.28
N PRO A 5 -4.42 -8.70 21.36
CA PRO A 5 -5.13 -7.49 21.79
C PRO A 5 -4.20 -6.27 21.98
N SER A 6 -2.90 -6.52 22.22
CA SER A 6 -1.93 -5.46 22.50
C SER A 6 -1.68 -4.52 21.32
N MET A 7 -1.85 -4.97 20.09
CA MET A 7 -1.70 -4.12 18.92
C MET A 7 -2.82 -3.09 18.79
N TRP A 8 -4.04 -3.48 19.14
CA TRP A 8 -5.23 -2.62 19.06
C TRP A 8 -5.30 -1.60 20.16
N VAL A 9 -4.68 -1.87 21.29
CA VAL A 9 -4.70 -0.96 22.46
C VAL A 9 -3.75 0.23 22.26
N ARG A 10 -2.71 0.11 21.43
CA ARG A 10 -1.78 1.21 21.15
C ARG A 10 -2.22 2.15 20.05
N THR A 11 -3.05 1.69 19.16
CA THR A 11 -3.69 2.51 18.14
C THR A 11 -4.99 3.07 18.71
N LYS A 12 -5.29 4.33 18.47
CA LYS A 12 -6.40 5.11 19.04
C LYS A 12 -7.75 4.37 19.02
N SER A 13 -8.71 4.77 19.86
CA SER A 13 -10.05 4.16 20.06
C SER A 13 -10.90 3.88 18.79
N GLN A 14 -10.51 4.42 17.65
CA GLN A 14 -11.08 4.11 16.33
C GLN A 14 -10.81 2.67 15.87
N ASP A 15 -9.82 2.01 16.42
CA ASP A 15 -9.31 0.75 15.91
C ASP A 15 -10.16 -0.46 16.25
N ALA A 16 -10.98 -0.40 17.30
CA ALA A 16 -11.91 -1.46 17.61
C ALA A 16 -13.01 -1.60 16.55
N ASN A 17 -13.48 -0.47 16.00
CA ASN A 17 -14.46 -0.47 14.90
C ASN A 17 -13.80 -0.96 13.61
N VAL A 18 -12.61 -0.47 13.33
CA VAL A 18 -11.77 -0.89 12.19
C VAL A 18 -11.50 -2.39 12.26
N ARG A 19 -11.09 -2.92 13.42
CA ARG A 19 -10.91 -4.36 13.62
C ARG A 19 -12.18 -5.16 13.32
N ASN A 20 -13.32 -4.72 13.83
CA ASN A 20 -14.57 -5.42 13.60
C ASN A 20 -15.02 -5.37 12.14
N GLU A 21 -14.73 -4.27 11.43
CA GLU A 21 -14.98 -4.15 9.99
C GLU A 21 -14.07 -5.08 9.20
N VAL A 22 -12.77 -5.11 9.50
CA VAL A 22 -11.81 -6.03 8.87
C VAL A 22 -12.18 -7.48 9.10
N LEU A 23 -12.54 -7.85 10.33
CA LEU A 23 -12.97 -9.21 10.64
C LEU A 23 -14.25 -9.60 9.90
N LYS A 24 -15.20 -8.68 9.77
CA LYS A 24 -16.43 -8.88 8.99
C LYS A 24 -16.12 -9.02 7.50
N GLU A 25 -15.20 -8.24 6.96
CA GLU A 25 -14.78 -8.36 5.56
C GLU A 25 -14.02 -9.67 5.30
N ILE A 26 -13.17 -10.09 6.23
CA ILE A 26 -12.49 -11.39 6.18
C ILE A 26 -13.51 -12.52 6.23
N GLU A 27 -14.49 -12.48 7.11
CA GLU A 27 -15.58 -13.48 7.19
C GLU A 27 -16.48 -13.45 5.96
N PHE A 28 -16.81 -12.26 5.46
CA PHE A 28 -17.71 -12.07 4.32
C PHE A 28 -17.11 -12.49 2.99
N SER A 29 -15.80 -12.34 2.81
CA SER A 29 -15.14 -12.66 1.55
C SER A 29 -14.84 -14.15 1.35
N GLY A 30 -15.14 -15.00 2.33
CA GLY A 30 -14.88 -16.43 2.25
C GLY A 30 -13.38 -16.75 2.09
N PHE A 31 -12.54 -15.95 2.69
CA PHE A 31 -11.09 -15.92 2.49
C PHE A 31 -10.35 -17.15 2.98
N ASN A 32 -10.37 -18.19 2.17
CA ASN A 32 -9.22 -19.08 2.04
C ASN A 32 -8.15 -18.47 1.10
N ASP A 33 -8.46 -17.35 0.46
CA ASP A 33 -7.63 -16.62 -0.48
C ASP A 33 -7.14 -15.32 0.19
N THR A 34 -6.32 -15.47 1.21
CA THR A 34 -5.70 -14.33 1.90
C THR A 34 -4.80 -13.56 0.92
N ILE A 35 -4.63 -12.26 1.12
CA ILE A 35 -3.66 -11.44 0.36
C ILE A 35 -2.29 -12.14 0.41
N THR A 36 -1.91 -12.69 1.55
CA THR A 36 -0.69 -13.48 1.75
C THR A 36 -0.63 -14.70 0.83
N GLY A 37 -1.73 -15.46 0.68
CA GLY A 37 -1.79 -16.62 -0.22
C GLY A 37 -1.62 -16.23 -1.68
N ARG A 38 -2.32 -15.17 -2.11
CA ARG A 38 -2.21 -14.64 -3.48
C ARG A 38 -0.84 -14.05 -3.79
N LEU A 39 -0.24 -13.36 -2.81
CA LEU A 39 1.13 -12.86 -2.92
C LEU A 39 2.12 -14.01 -3.14
N ARG A 40 2.03 -15.06 -2.33
CA ARG A 40 2.89 -16.26 -2.46
C ARG A 40 2.73 -16.90 -3.83
N GLU A 41 1.51 -17.19 -4.25
CA GLU A 41 1.22 -17.76 -5.56
C GLU A 41 1.80 -16.91 -6.69
N SER A 42 1.60 -15.60 -6.64
CA SER A 42 2.10 -14.67 -7.64
C SER A 42 3.64 -14.70 -7.74
N ILE A 43 4.34 -14.70 -6.60
CA ILE A 43 5.81 -14.75 -6.55
C ILE A 43 6.33 -16.07 -7.10
N GLU A 44 5.76 -17.19 -6.67
CA GLU A 44 6.18 -18.55 -7.06
C GLU A 44 5.94 -18.80 -8.56
N GLN A 45 4.82 -18.33 -9.08
CA GLN A 45 4.44 -18.51 -10.48
C GLN A 45 4.93 -17.39 -11.41
N SER A 46 5.61 -16.37 -10.85
CA SER A 46 6.04 -15.17 -11.59
C SER A 46 4.88 -14.50 -12.34
N LYS A 47 3.70 -14.47 -11.73
CA LYS A 47 2.50 -13.81 -12.26
C LYS A 47 2.41 -12.36 -11.77
N PRO A 48 1.87 -11.44 -12.59
CA PRO A 48 1.62 -10.08 -12.12
C PRO A 48 0.55 -10.08 -11.01
N PHE A 49 0.81 -9.32 -9.95
CA PHE A 49 -0.14 -9.06 -8.89
C PHE A 49 0.12 -7.68 -8.28
N SER A 50 -0.93 -6.91 -8.07
CA SER A 50 -0.82 -5.65 -7.33
C SER A 50 -1.94 -5.50 -6.33
N LEU A 51 -1.57 -5.01 -5.15
CA LEU A 51 -2.49 -4.43 -4.19
C LEU A 51 -2.18 -2.95 -4.10
N VAL A 52 -3.18 -2.11 -4.38
CA VAL A 52 -3.14 -0.66 -4.17
C VAL A 52 -4.15 -0.27 -3.11
N ARG A 53 -3.92 0.86 -2.42
CA ARG A 53 -4.77 1.26 -1.30
C ARG A 53 -5.24 2.69 -1.49
N LEU A 54 -6.49 2.95 -1.14
CA LEU A 54 -7.11 4.26 -1.15
C LEU A 54 -7.33 4.71 0.29
N GLY A 55 -6.35 5.39 0.84
CA GLY A 55 -6.47 6.11 2.10
C GLY A 55 -7.00 7.54 1.87
N ASP A 56 -6.97 8.35 2.91
CA ASP A 56 -7.41 9.74 2.87
C ASP A 56 -6.62 10.58 1.85
N GLY A 57 -5.31 10.42 1.80
CA GLY A 57 -4.45 11.15 0.85
C GLY A 57 -4.78 10.81 -0.60
N GLU A 58 -4.94 9.54 -0.92
CA GLU A 58 -5.28 9.06 -2.25
C GLU A 58 -6.66 9.55 -2.69
N LEU A 59 -7.66 9.47 -1.82
CA LEU A 59 -9.01 9.94 -2.11
C LEU A 59 -9.04 11.47 -2.33
N VAL A 60 -8.26 12.22 -1.56
CA VAL A 60 -8.14 13.68 -1.75
C VAL A 60 -7.55 14.02 -3.12
N ILE A 61 -6.48 13.33 -3.55
CA ILE A 61 -5.91 13.55 -4.88
C ILE A 61 -6.90 13.15 -5.98
N LEU A 62 -7.60 12.02 -5.82
CA LEU A 62 -8.62 11.56 -6.77
C LEU A 62 -9.86 12.48 -6.81
N SER A 63 -10.14 13.24 -5.77
CA SER A 63 -11.27 14.18 -5.75
C SER A 63 -11.14 15.29 -6.79
N GLN A 64 -9.95 15.51 -7.36
CA GLN A 64 -9.73 16.41 -8.51
C GLN A 64 -10.57 16.03 -9.74
N LEU A 65 -11.07 14.80 -9.81
CA LEU A 65 -11.97 14.36 -10.89
C LEU A 65 -13.33 15.08 -10.87
N TYR A 66 -13.76 15.60 -9.71
CA TYR A 66 -15.11 16.15 -9.56
C TYR A 66 -15.21 17.38 -8.64
N LYS A 67 -14.13 17.72 -7.92
CA LYS A 67 -14.08 18.92 -7.08
C LYS A 67 -13.14 19.98 -7.66
N PRO A 68 -13.53 21.25 -7.60
CA PRO A 68 -12.62 22.34 -7.95
C PRO A 68 -11.37 22.34 -7.07
N GLU A 69 -10.21 22.58 -7.68
CA GLU A 69 -8.91 22.62 -7.02
C GLU A 69 -8.90 23.52 -5.76
N LYS A 70 -9.45 24.73 -5.87
CA LYS A 70 -9.51 25.69 -4.75
C LYS A 70 -10.28 25.16 -3.54
N ASP A 71 -11.31 24.35 -3.78
CA ASP A 71 -12.10 23.75 -2.71
C ASP A 71 -11.34 22.64 -2.00
N ILE A 72 -10.59 21.84 -2.77
CA ILE A 72 -9.71 20.82 -2.22
C ILE A 72 -8.62 21.46 -1.37
N GLN A 73 -7.92 22.47 -1.90
CA GLN A 73 -6.85 23.17 -1.19
C GLN A 73 -7.33 23.87 0.08
N ARG A 74 -8.54 24.45 0.04
CA ARG A 74 -9.16 25.07 1.22
C ARG A 74 -9.53 24.05 2.29
N GLN A 75 -10.05 22.90 1.90
CA GLN A 75 -10.48 21.84 2.81
C GLN A 75 -9.29 21.04 3.36
N TYR A 76 -8.26 20.82 2.56
CA TYR A 76 -7.10 20.00 2.86
C TYR A 76 -5.82 20.81 2.65
N GLY A 77 -5.49 21.69 3.59
CA GLY A 77 -4.37 22.63 3.48
C GLY A 77 -3.00 21.99 3.19
N TRP A 78 -2.80 20.71 3.55
CA TRP A 78 -1.58 19.99 3.24
C TRP A 78 -1.35 19.79 1.73
N THR A 79 -2.40 19.85 0.92
CA THR A 79 -2.32 19.71 -0.55
C THR A 79 -1.60 20.85 -1.25
N ASN A 80 -1.28 21.93 -0.54
CA ASN A 80 -0.50 23.04 -1.07
C ASN A 80 1.01 22.74 -1.16
N SER A 81 1.46 21.58 -0.65
CA SER A 81 2.87 21.20 -0.67
C SER A 81 3.04 19.70 -0.93
N LEU A 82 4.23 19.30 -1.39
CA LEU A 82 4.59 17.90 -1.63
C LEU A 82 4.96 17.12 -0.35
N GLY A 83 5.03 17.80 0.79
CA GLY A 83 5.71 17.28 1.98
C GLY A 83 4.99 16.14 2.71
N TYR A 84 3.66 16.14 2.74
CA TYR A 84 2.90 15.21 3.58
C TYR A 84 2.89 13.78 3.03
N CYS A 85 2.31 13.58 1.87
CA CYS A 85 2.11 12.25 1.28
C CYS A 85 2.77 12.07 -0.09
N GLY A 86 3.73 12.96 -0.44
CA GLY A 86 4.42 12.92 -1.71
C GLY A 86 3.59 13.41 -2.90
N ALA A 87 2.47 14.10 -2.66
CA ALA A 87 1.59 14.65 -3.68
C ALA A 87 1.01 16.00 -3.26
N ASN A 88 0.56 16.80 -4.23
CA ASN A 88 -0.10 18.08 -4.02
C ASN A 88 -1.26 18.27 -5.01
N VAL A 89 -2.03 19.34 -4.84
CA VAL A 89 -3.07 19.78 -5.78
C VAL A 89 -2.70 21.15 -6.32
N PRO A 90 -2.68 21.37 -7.65
CA PRO A 90 -3.08 20.45 -8.70
C PRO A 90 -2.02 19.38 -9.04
N SER A 91 -2.49 18.18 -9.38
CA SER A 91 -1.66 17.10 -9.87
C SER A 91 -2.47 16.13 -10.77
N MET A 92 -3.16 16.68 -11.79
CA MET A 92 -4.00 15.88 -12.67
C MET A 92 -3.27 14.75 -13.39
N GLY A 93 -1.96 14.93 -13.68
CA GLY A 93 -1.14 13.85 -14.23
C GLY A 93 -1.05 12.66 -13.29
N LEU A 94 -0.80 12.90 -11.99
CA LEU A 94 -0.82 11.86 -10.96
C LEU A 94 -2.23 11.28 -10.80
N CYS A 95 -3.26 12.13 -10.71
CA CYS A 95 -4.65 11.70 -10.58
C CYS A 95 -5.03 10.72 -11.69
N ASN A 96 -4.77 11.05 -12.96
CA ASN A 96 -5.05 10.19 -14.11
C ASN A 96 -4.25 8.87 -14.04
N ARG A 97 -2.99 8.93 -13.62
CA ARG A 97 -2.13 7.77 -13.43
C ARG A 97 -2.65 6.83 -12.35
N MET A 98 -3.15 7.40 -11.25
CA MET A 98 -3.82 6.63 -10.19
C MET A 98 -5.11 5.97 -10.70
N VAL A 99 -5.94 6.70 -11.46
CA VAL A 99 -7.16 6.13 -12.08
C VAL A 99 -6.81 4.93 -12.95
N GLU A 100 -5.81 5.04 -13.80
CA GLU A 100 -5.32 3.93 -14.61
C GLU A 100 -4.82 2.77 -13.75
N GLY A 101 -4.05 3.10 -12.71
CA GLY A 101 -3.54 2.12 -11.74
C GLY A 101 -4.64 1.36 -11.03
N ILE A 102 -5.66 2.04 -10.53
CA ILE A 102 -6.82 1.44 -9.85
C ILE A 102 -7.58 0.50 -10.80
N LYS A 103 -7.77 0.90 -12.07
CA LYS A 103 -8.46 0.08 -13.08
C LYS A 103 -7.72 -1.21 -13.42
N ASN A 104 -6.40 -1.23 -13.27
CA ASN A 104 -5.54 -2.36 -13.60
C ASN A 104 -5.02 -3.10 -12.36
N ALA A 105 -5.33 -2.65 -11.14
CA ALA A 105 -4.91 -3.32 -9.93
C ALA A 105 -5.63 -4.67 -9.74
N SER A 106 -4.90 -5.64 -9.20
CA SER A 106 -5.46 -6.95 -8.86
C SER A 106 -6.40 -6.87 -7.66
N VAL A 107 -6.09 -6.02 -6.69
CA VAL A 107 -6.92 -5.75 -5.50
C VAL A 107 -6.82 -4.27 -5.15
N VAL A 108 -7.93 -3.66 -4.79
CA VAL A 108 -7.99 -2.27 -4.31
C VAL A 108 -8.44 -2.24 -2.87
N GLY A 109 -7.58 -1.75 -1.99
CA GLY A 109 -7.92 -1.47 -0.59
C GLY A 109 -8.76 -0.22 -0.49
N ILE A 110 -9.93 -0.32 0.12
CA ILE A 110 -10.86 0.81 0.35
C ILE A 110 -11.12 1.01 1.82
N PHE A 111 -11.52 2.22 2.18
CA PHE A 111 -11.83 2.60 3.55
C PHE A 111 -13.32 2.38 3.85
N GLY A 112 -13.72 1.12 4.09
CA GLY A 112 -15.09 0.77 4.44
C GLY A 112 -16.16 1.34 3.49
N ASN A 113 -17.35 1.63 4.03
CA ASN A 113 -18.47 2.26 3.30
C ASN A 113 -18.40 3.79 3.30
N ASP A 114 -17.19 4.38 3.24
CA ASP A 114 -17.01 5.83 3.19
C ASP A 114 -17.67 6.39 1.91
N PRO A 115 -18.60 7.36 2.03
CA PRO A 115 -19.17 8.07 0.88
C PRO A 115 -18.12 8.61 -0.08
N PHE A 116 -16.94 8.97 0.41
CA PHE A 116 -15.84 9.49 -0.38
C PHE A 116 -15.33 8.49 -1.42
N ASN A 117 -15.22 7.18 -1.06
CA ASN A 117 -14.92 6.13 -2.04
C ASN A 117 -15.97 6.09 -3.15
N THR A 118 -17.26 6.18 -2.78
CA THR A 118 -18.38 6.14 -3.74
C THR A 118 -18.31 7.31 -4.71
N GLU A 119 -18.07 8.53 -4.23
CA GLU A 119 -17.91 9.74 -5.07
C GLU A 119 -16.76 9.58 -6.07
N VAL A 120 -15.61 9.09 -5.61
CA VAL A 120 -14.43 8.84 -6.44
C VAL A 120 -14.74 7.79 -7.52
N PHE A 121 -15.31 6.64 -7.16
CA PHE A 121 -15.62 5.59 -8.12
C PHE A 121 -16.69 6.01 -9.13
N GLN A 122 -17.68 6.80 -8.72
CA GLN A 122 -18.65 7.41 -9.64
C GLN A 122 -17.95 8.35 -10.64
N ALA A 123 -17.05 9.21 -10.14
CA ALA A 123 -16.30 10.13 -11.01
C ALA A 123 -15.36 9.39 -11.98
N MET A 124 -14.80 8.24 -11.55
CA MET A 124 -13.98 7.37 -12.41
C MET A 124 -14.82 6.57 -13.42
N ASN A 125 -16.13 6.49 -13.22
CA ASN A 125 -17.03 5.55 -13.90
C ASN A 125 -16.49 4.10 -13.84
N TYR A 126 -16.01 3.69 -12.67
CA TYR A 126 -15.38 2.39 -12.44
C TYR A 126 -15.49 1.98 -10.97
N TYR A 127 -15.83 0.73 -10.73
CA TYR A 127 -15.83 0.09 -9.43
C TYR A 127 -14.84 -1.09 -9.44
N PRO A 128 -13.89 -1.18 -8.50
CA PRO A 128 -12.97 -2.31 -8.43
C PRO A 128 -13.72 -3.64 -8.25
N GLN A 129 -13.28 -4.66 -8.98
CA GLN A 129 -13.91 -5.99 -8.91
C GLN A 129 -13.48 -6.76 -7.65
N GLN A 130 -12.27 -6.49 -7.17
CA GLN A 130 -11.73 -7.10 -5.97
C GLN A 130 -11.27 -6.01 -5.01
N ILE A 131 -11.84 -6.04 -3.84
CA ILE A 131 -11.57 -5.06 -2.79
C ILE A 131 -11.07 -5.75 -1.53
N CYS A 132 -10.27 -5.02 -0.75
CA CYS A 132 -9.96 -5.36 0.63
C CYS A 132 -10.03 -4.10 1.49
N TYR A 133 -9.78 -4.24 2.77
CA TYR A 133 -9.69 -3.07 3.65
C TYR A 133 -8.37 -2.31 3.41
N ALA A 134 -8.44 -0.97 3.29
CA ALA A 134 -7.28 -0.14 2.97
C ALA A 134 -6.12 -0.27 3.98
N PHE A 135 -6.43 -0.58 5.23
CA PHE A 135 -5.42 -0.80 6.28
C PHE A 135 -5.04 -2.26 6.49
N HIS A 136 -5.36 -3.14 5.56
CA HIS A 136 -4.92 -4.54 5.62
C HIS A 136 -3.39 -4.67 5.72
N ASN A 137 -2.66 -3.70 5.16
CA ASN A 137 -1.21 -3.59 5.28
C ASN A 137 -0.69 -3.56 6.73
N LEU A 138 -1.51 -3.11 7.68
CA LEU A 138 -1.16 -3.09 9.10
C LEU A 138 -1.24 -4.49 9.75
N TYR A 139 -1.91 -5.42 9.12
CA TYR A 139 -2.11 -6.78 9.62
C TYR A 139 -1.20 -7.80 8.97
N LEU A 140 -0.82 -7.57 7.72
CA LEU A 140 0.09 -8.47 6.99
C LEU A 140 1.36 -8.83 7.78
N PRO A 141 2.06 -7.89 8.42
CA PRO A 141 3.24 -8.22 9.22
C PRO A 141 2.99 -9.13 10.42
N MET A 142 1.73 -9.31 10.82
CA MET A 142 1.32 -10.20 11.91
C MET A 142 1.00 -11.60 11.43
N GLU A 143 0.79 -11.79 10.15
CA GLU A 143 0.53 -13.09 9.56
C GLU A 143 1.83 -13.86 9.42
N LYS A 144 1.91 -15.05 10.05
CA LYS A 144 3.08 -15.91 9.92
C LYS A 144 3.43 -16.17 8.46
N GLY A 145 2.43 -16.45 7.62
CA GLY A 145 2.64 -16.70 6.20
C GLY A 145 3.26 -15.52 5.45
N PHE A 146 2.95 -14.27 5.84
CA PHE A 146 3.57 -13.09 5.25
C PHE A 146 5.03 -12.93 5.69
N VAL A 147 5.34 -13.17 6.97
CA VAL A 147 6.73 -13.15 7.46
C VAL A 147 7.56 -14.26 6.81
N ASP A 148 6.97 -15.43 6.59
CA ASP A 148 7.64 -16.53 5.86
C ASP A 148 7.94 -16.12 4.40
N ILE A 149 7.04 -15.40 3.72
CA ILE A 149 7.30 -14.84 2.38
C ILE A 149 8.45 -13.83 2.41
N LEU A 150 8.48 -12.93 3.40
CA LEU A 150 9.57 -11.96 3.54
C LEU A 150 10.94 -12.64 3.69
N ARG A 151 11.00 -13.76 4.41
CA ARG A 151 12.23 -14.54 4.60
C ARG A 151 12.64 -15.32 3.35
N GLU A 152 11.68 -15.93 2.68
CA GLU A 152 11.94 -16.78 1.50
C GLU A 152 12.18 -15.95 0.23
N PHE A 153 11.47 -14.84 0.10
CA PHE A 153 11.51 -13.94 -1.05
C PHE A 153 11.65 -12.49 -0.58
N PRO A 154 12.84 -12.04 -0.14
CA PRO A 154 13.03 -10.66 0.28
C PRO A 154 12.63 -9.67 -0.83
N PRO A 155 11.82 -8.63 -0.52
CA PRO A 155 11.31 -7.70 -1.51
C PRO A 155 12.34 -6.64 -1.95
N LEU A 156 12.10 -6.03 -3.12
CA LEU A 156 12.59 -4.69 -3.40
C LEU A 156 11.84 -3.70 -2.50
N MET A 157 12.56 -2.87 -1.76
CA MET A 157 11.96 -1.83 -0.92
C MET A 157 11.92 -0.50 -1.68
N ILE A 158 10.72 0.10 -1.80
CA ILE A 158 10.53 1.41 -2.45
C ILE A 158 9.87 2.36 -1.45
N GLY A 159 10.48 3.51 -1.20
CA GLY A 159 9.92 4.51 -0.29
C GLY A 159 10.97 5.48 0.24
N ARG A 160 10.52 6.61 0.82
CA ARG A 160 11.41 7.61 1.43
C ARG A 160 12.32 7.01 2.49
N ASN A 161 11.83 6.09 3.27
CA ASN A 161 12.54 5.42 4.34
C ASN A 161 12.99 3.99 3.98
N ALA A 162 13.08 3.63 2.70
CA ALA A 162 13.38 2.26 2.25
C ALA A 162 14.60 1.63 2.94
N SER A 163 15.70 2.38 3.07
CA SER A 163 16.90 1.90 3.76
C SER A 163 16.71 1.68 5.26
N LYS A 164 15.86 2.49 5.92
CA LYS A 164 15.52 2.29 7.34
C LYS A 164 14.69 1.03 7.52
N TYR A 165 13.76 0.77 6.60
CA TYR A 165 12.95 -0.45 6.61
C TYR A 165 13.80 -1.69 6.39
N ALA A 166 14.76 -1.63 5.46
CA ALA A 166 15.72 -2.71 5.25
C ALA A 166 16.54 -3.01 6.53
N THR A 167 17.01 -1.95 7.20
CA THR A 167 17.71 -2.08 8.47
C THR A 167 16.82 -2.70 9.56
N LEU A 168 15.55 -2.28 9.64
CA LEU A 168 14.59 -2.86 10.56
C LEU A 168 14.39 -4.36 10.31
N LEU A 169 14.13 -4.75 9.05
CA LEU A 169 13.93 -6.15 8.67
C LEU A 169 15.16 -7.00 8.94
N LYS A 170 16.36 -6.44 8.75
CA LYS A 170 17.62 -7.12 9.11
C LYS A 170 17.73 -7.34 10.61
N ASN A 171 17.47 -6.31 11.40
CA ASN A 171 17.65 -6.37 12.86
C ASN A 171 16.60 -7.25 13.54
N GLU A 172 15.35 -7.15 13.10
CA GLU A 172 14.21 -7.80 13.75
C GLU A 172 13.96 -9.23 13.26
N LEU A 173 14.17 -9.49 11.98
CA LEU A 173 13.84 -10.77 11.34
C LEU A 173 15.04 -11.46 10.70
N ASN A 174 16.24 -10.85 10.74
CA ASN A 174 17.44 -11.29 10.03
C ASN A 174 17.24 -11.47 8.52
N ILE A 175 16.47 -10.56 7.89
CA ILE A 175 16.18 -10.57 6.46
C ILE A 175 17.08 -9.55 5.76
N ASP A 176 17.83 -10.01 4.75
CA ASP A 176 18.64 -9.15 3.90
C ASP A 176 17.84 -8.68 2.69
N ILE A 177 17.59 -7.38 2.58
CA ILE A 177 16.86 -6.77 1.48
C ILE A 177 17.78 -6.60 0.28
N PRO A 178 17.38 -7.08 -0.93
CA PRO A 178 18.26 -7.10 -2.10
C PRO A 178 18.54 -5.71 -2.67
N ALA A 179 17.58 -4.77 -2.52
CA ALA A 179 17.74 -3.40 -2.99
C ALA A 179 16.72 -2.45 -2.32
N CYS A 180 17.11 -1.17 -2.26
CA CYS A 180 16.27 -0.07 -1.79
C CYS A 180 16.26 1.05 -2.83
N ILE A 181 15.09 1.60 -3.14
CA ILE A 181 14.93 2.77 -4.02
C ILE A 181 14.19 3.85 -3.23
N GLY A 182 14.82 5.03 -3.11
CA GLY A 182 14.21 6.21 -2.49
C GLY A 182 13.20 6.88 -3.41
N ILE A 183 12.17 7.51 -2.82
CA ILE A 183 11.25 8.40 -3.51
C ILE A 183 10.75 9.46 -2.54
N GLU A 184 10.81 10.73 -2.94
CA GLU A 184 10.33 11.85 -2.13
C GLU A 184 8.91 12.30 -2.53
N ASN A 185 8.59 12.24 -3.81
CA ASN A 185 7.30 12.68 -4.31
C ASN A 185 6.95 12.07 -5.68
N TYR A 186 5.74 12.35 -6.16
CA TYR A 186 5.16 11.74 -7.37
C TYR A 186 5.91 12.08 -8.68
N THR A 187 6.71 13.14 -8.72
CA THR A 187 7.45 13.50 -9.96
C THR A 187 8.58 12.52 -10.25
N GLU A 188 8.93 11.69 -9.27
CA GLU A 188 10.00 10.71 -9.39
C GLU A 188 9.51 9.29 -9.80
N ILE A 189 8.20 9.10 -9.98
CA ILE A 189 7.61 7.77 -10.25
C ILE A 189 8.27 7.08 -11.44
N ASP A 190 8.50 7.80 -12.55
CA ASP A 190 9.11 7.22 -13.76
C ASP A 190 10.55 6.75 -13.49
N SER A 191 11.33 7.58 -12.83
CA SER A 191 12.71 7.25 -12.44
C SER A 191 12.75 6.05 -11.48
N VAL A 192 11.83 5.97 -10.53
CA VAL A 192 11.73 4.84 -9.59
C VAL A 192 11.42 3.54 -10.31
N ILE A 193 10.45 3.56 -11.23
CA ILE A 193 10.09 2.38 -12.03
C ILE A 193 11.28 1.97 -12.92
N GLU A 194 11.94 2.91 -13.58
CA GLU A 194 13.13 2.63 -14.38
C GLU A 194 14.25 1.99 -13.55
N GLN A 195 14.55 2.55 -12.37
CA GLN A 195 15.54 1.98 -11.46
C GLN A 195 15.17 0.56 -11.02
N ALA A 196 13.90 0.33 -10.68
CA ALA A 196 13.41 -1.00 -10.30
C ALA A 196 13.58 -2.01 -11.45
N MET A 197 13.26 -1.62 -12.68
CA MET A 197 13.37 -2.49 -13.84
C MET A 197 14.82 -2.74 -14.25
N ASN A 198 15.74 -1.78 -14.07
CA ASN A 198 17.16 -1.97 -14.33
C ASN A 198 17.81 -3.03 -13.41
N ILE A 199 17.19 -3.33 -12.28
CA ILE A 199 17.66 -4.35 -11.32
C ILE A 199 16.67 -5.52 -11.18
N GLN A 200 15.80 -5.73 -12.15
CA GLN A 200 14.68 -6.66 -12.06
C GLN A 200 15.07 -8.13 -11.78
N ASP A 201 16.30 -8.51 -12.06
CA ASP A 201 16.82 -9.86 -11.80
C ASP A 201 17.16 -10.09 -10.31
N LYS A 202 17.22 -9.01 -9.51
CA LYS A 202 17.58 -9.06 -8.08
C LYS A 202 16.38 -9.25 -7.16
N TRP A 203 15.17 -9.10 -7.66
CA TRP A 203 13.96 -9.14 -6.84
C TRP A 203 12.79 -9.80 -7.56
N LYS A 204 11.88 -10.39 -6.80
CA LYS A 204 10.66 -11.03 -7.34
C LYS A 204 9.42 -10.19 -7.13
N TRP A 205 9.38 -9.39 -6.08
CA TRP A 205 8.26 -8.53 -5.74
C TRP A 205 8.72 -7.25 -5.04
N ALA A 206 7.88 -6.22 -5.08
CA ALA A 206 8.17 -4.92 -4.49
C ALA A 206 7.24 -4.61 -3.32
N PHE A 207 7.83 -4.07 -2.26
CA PHE A 207 7.17 -3.53 -1.08
C PHE A 207 7.23 -2.00 -1.17
N VAL A 208 6.09 -1.35 -1.48
CA VAL A 208 6.03 0.07 -1.81
C VAL A 208 5.45 0.87 -0.65
N CYS A 209 6.25 1.77 -0.07
CA CYS A 209 5.89 2.68 1.02
C CYS A 209 6.14 4.13 0.58
N ALA A 210 5.39 4.61 -0.41
CA ALA A 210 5.66 5.86 -1.11
C ALA A 210 4.56 6.93 -0.93
N GLY A 211 3.62 6.74 0.01
CA GLY A 211 2.43 7.59 0.11
C GLY A 211 1.55 7.47 -1.13
N VAL A 212 0.92 8.57 -1.54
CA VAL A 212 0.02 8.58 -2.72
C VAL A 212 0.66 8.02 -4.00
N PRO A 213 1.93 8.31 -4.34
CA PRO A 213 2.64 7.69 -5.46
C PRO A 213 2.63 6.15 -5.47
N ALA A 214 2.45 5.49 -4.31
CA ALA A 214 2.47 4.03 -4.21
C ALA A 214 1.40 3.37 -5.08
N VAL A 215 0.22 3.99 -5.22
CA VAL A 215 -0.85 3.50 -6.09
C VAL A 215 -0.38 3.34 -7.53
N ALA A 216 0.29 4.36 -8.07
CA ALA A 216 0.80 4.32 -9.43
C ALA A 216 1.96 3.34 -9.56
N ILE A 217 2.94 3.37 -8.64
CA ILE A 217 4.13 2.51 -8.70
C ILE A 217 3.73 1.04 -8.62
N ALA A 218 2.96 0.64 -7.60
CA ALA A 218 2.60 -0.76 -7.41
C ALA A 218 1.77 -1.31 -8.56
N SER A 219 0.80 -0.55 -9.05
CA SER A 219 -0.01 -0.97 -10.19
C SER A 219 0.80 -1.08 -11.47
N GLU A 220 1.63 -0.07 -11.81
CA GLU A 220 2.39 -0.05 -13.04
C GLU A 220 3.48 -1.13 -13.09
N LEU A 221 4.16 -1.41 -11.99
CA LEU A 221 5.06 -2.56 -11.89
C LEU A 221 4.33 -3.85 -12.22
N SER A 222 3.04 -3.96 -11.89
CA SER A 222 2.24 -5.13 -12.19
C SER A 222 1.75 -5.14 -13.65
N TYR A 223 0.88 -4.21 -14.04
CA TYR A 223 0.20 -4.33 -15.33
C TYR A 223 1.08 -3.96 -16.55
N LYS A 224 2.10 -3.09 -16.37
CA LYS A 224 3.04 -2.75 -17.47
C LYS A 224 4.26 -3.67 -17.52
N HIS A 225 4.74 -4.14 -16.38
CA HIS A 225 6.02 -4.85 -16.29
C HIS A 225 5.89 -6.30 -15.82
N GLY A 226 4.68 -6.79 -15.57
CA GLY A 226 4.44 -8.19 -15.19
C GLY A 226 4.99 -8.57 -13.81
N LYS A 227 5.19 -7.61 -12.92
CA LYS A 227 5.78 -7.83 -11.59
C LYS A 227 4.71 -7.94 -10.51
N THR A 228 5.10 -8.39 -9.35
CA THR A 228 4.28 -8.36 -8.13
C THR A 228 4.68 -7.16 -7.29
N ALA A 229 3.71 -6.35 -6.85
CA ALA A 229 3.96 -5.20 -6.00
C ALA A 229 2.80 -4.91 -5.04
N LEU A 230 3.12 -4.57 -3.80
CA LEU A 230 2.15 -4.22 -2.76
C LEU A 230 2.39 -2.79 -2.28
N ASP A 231 1.34 -1.98 -2.29
CA ASP A 231 1.29 -0.72 -1.56
C ASP A 231 1.09 -1.01 -0.07
N MET A 232 2.13 -0.76 0.70
CA MET A 232 2.17 -1.01 2.14
C MET A 232 2.00 0.26 2.98
N GLY A 233 1.81 1.41 2.34
CA GLY A 233 1.57 2.69 3.01
C GLY A 233 2.53 2.96 4.16
N HIS A 234 1.98 3.34 5.31
CA HIS A 234 2.73 3.69 6.51
C HIS A 234 3.00 2.51 7.46
N ALA A 235 2.79 1.26 7.02
CA ALA A 235 2.93 0.10 7.92
C ALA A 235 4.32 0.05 8.58
N LEU A 236 5.38 0.21 7.80
CA LEU A 236 6.74 0.19 8.33
C LEU A 236 7.15 1.48 9.04
N ASP A 237 6.57 2.63 8.67
CA ASP A 237 6.80 3.88 9.41
C ASP A 237 6.33 3.75 10.86
N ASN A 238 5.18 3.13 11.08
CA ASN A 238 4.63 2.91 12.41
C ASN A 238 5.51 1.98 13.25
N ILE A 239 6.12 0.96 12.62
CA ILE A 239 7.07 0.07 13.31
C ILE A 239 8.35 0.82 13.65
N VAL A 240 8.93 1.54 12.69
CA VAL A 240 10.15 2.34 12.89
C VAL A 240 9.96 3.39 13.97
N ALA A 241 8.75 3.98 14.05
CA ALA A 241 8.40 4.93 15.11
C ALA A 241 8.15 4.28 16.47
N GLY A 242 8.15 2.96 16.56
CA GLY A 242 7.87 2.22 17.81
C GLY A 242 6.42 2.33 18.28
N TRP A 243 5.50 2.68 17.38
CA TRP A 243 4.08 2.83 17.70
C TRP A 243 3.35 1.51 17.79
N VAL A 244 3.94 0.45 17.21
CA VAL A 244 3.32 -0.87 17.13
C VAL A 244 4.39 -1.95 17.24
N ASP A 245 4.07 -3.01 17.96
CA ASP A 245 4.87 -4.22 18.04
C ASP A 245 4.31 -5.23 17.03
N TYR A 246 4.83 -5.19 15.80
CA TYR A 246 4.20 -5.87 14.68
C TYR A 246 4.64 -7.29 14.45
N TRP A 247 5.81 -7.62 14.88
CA TRP A 247 6.38 -8.90 14.50
C TRP A 247 6.00 -9.98 15.51
N LEU A 248 4.69 -10.21 15.67
CA LEU A 248 4.17 -11.23 16.58
C LEU A 248 4.53 -12.67 16.13
N CYS A 249 5.01 -12.83 14.90
CA CYS A 249 5.42 -14.12 14.34
C CYS A 249 6.94 -14.20 14.21
N LYS A 250 7.68 -13.72 15.22
CA LYS A 250 9.14 -13.85 15.28
C LYS A 250 9.62 -15.29 15.46
N GLU A 251 8.74 -16.18 15.95
CA GLU A 251 9.06 -17.60 16.25
C GLU A 251 8.60 -18.54 15.14
#